data_02d3bc27d1393ce2b3838ac5a3c1c23b
#
_entry.id   02d3bc27d1393ce2b3838ac5a3c1c23b
#
_cell.length_a   1.000
_cell.length_b   1.000
_cell.length_c   1.000
_cell.angle_alpha   90.00
_cell.angle_beta   90.00
_cell.angle_gamma   90.00
#
_symmetry.space_group_name_H-M   'P 1'
#
loop_
_entity.id
_entity.type
_entity.pdbx_description
1 polymer ?
#
loop_
_entity_poly.entity_id
_entity_poly.type
_entity_poly.pdbx_seq_one_letter_code
_entity_poly.pdbx_strand_id
1 'polypeptide(L)'
;TSAKQWGWLSVFPQALYSTRGQKGVEKGEIEQMTVGVAVNHNYVTKEITAMNGVNVMGRSYTTDYENRYDVEGAEASKWGYQFSQQFDYALEVSPPVLFVTGWNEWHAWRQPTPWGGANSQVNNALVDQFSDEFSRDLEPTKGALQDHYYYLFVNYARKYKGASPIPTPGENVTIDMTAGTDQWKTVEPYYAAYIGNTFDRD
;
A
#
# COMPACT_ATOMS: atom_id res chain seq x y z
N THR A 1 7.33 -21.52 -6.94
CA THR A 1 6.26 -21.30 -5.94
C THR A 1 5.15 -22.31 -6.15
N SER A 2 4.69 -22.93 -5.05
CA SER A 2 3.61 -23.92 -5.11
C SER A 2 2.28 -23.22 -5.40
N ALA A 3 1.47 -23.77 -6.28
CA ALA A 3 0.12 -23.30 -6.61
C ALA A 3 -0.89 -23.29 -5.43
N LYS A 4 -0.44 -23.69 -4.25
CA LYS A 4 -1.25 -23.74 -3.03
C LYS A 4 -0.77 -22.75 -1.96
N GLN A 5 0.17 -21.86 -2.28
CA GLN A 5 0.70 -20.89 -1.35
C GLN A 5 0.01 -19.54 -1.53
N TRP A 6 -0.44 -18.99 -0.44
CA TRP A 6 -0.83 -17.61 -0.36
C TRP A 6 0.40 -16.71 -0.23
N GLY A 7 0.42 -15.62 -0.99
CA GLY A 7 1.39 -14.55 -0.79
C GLY A 7 1.07 -13.80 0.49
N TRP A 8 2.00 -13.78 1.42
CA TRP A 8 1.91 -12.93 2.60
C TRP A 8 2.77 -11.68 2.40
N LEU A 9 4.02 -11.90 2.08
CA LEU A 9 5.02 -10.89 1.81
C LEU A 9 5.76 -11.23 0.54
N SER A 10 6.06 -10.25 -0.26
CA SER A 10 6.83 -10.45 -1.48
C SER A 10 7.67 -9.22 -1.77
N VAL A 11 8.94 -9.43 -2.04
CA VAL A 11 9.82 -8.39 -2.54
C VAL A 11 9.48 -8.06 -3.98
N PHE A 12 9.77 -6.84 -4.40
CA PHE A 12 9.59 -6.44 -5.80
C PHE A 12 10.65 -7.13 -6.72
N PRO A 13 10.27 -7.58 -7.94
CA PRO A 13 8.90 -7.76 -8.40
C PRO A 13 8.20 -8.88 -7.63
N GLN A 14 6.97 -8.62 -7.21
CA GLN A 14 6.24 -9.54 -6.35
C GLN A 14 5.99 -10.87 -7.05
N ALA A 15 5.97 -11.94 -6.23
CA ALA A 15 5.61 -13.26 -6.71
C ALA A 15 4.16 -13.29 -7.21
N LEU A 16 3.97 -13.91 -8.34
CA LEU A 16 2.65 -14.15 -8.92
C LEU A 16 2.16 -15.53 -8.48
N TYR A 17 1.05 -15.54 -7.79
CA TYR A 17 0.40 -16.78 -7.36
C TYR A 17 -0.69 -17.13 -8.36
N SER A 18 -0.66 -18.36 -8.85
CA SER A 18 -1.60 -18.84 -9.84
C SER A 18 -2.49 -19.94 -9.27
N THR A 19 -3.69 -20.05 -9.82
CA THR A 19 -4.64 -21.15 -9.57
C THR A 19 -4.15 -22.50 -10.06
N ARG A 20 -2.94 -22.55 -10.58
CA ARG A 20 -2.28 -23.73 -11.11
C ARG A 20 -2.30 -24.89 -10.13
N GLY A 21 -2.94 -25.98 -10.55
CA GLY A 21 -3.10 -27.19 -9.74
C GLY A 21 -4.46 -27.27 -9.05
N GLN A 22 -5.34 -26.31 -9.19
CA GLN A 22 -6.75 -26.48 -8.90
C GLN A 22 -7.43 -27.24 -10.04
N LYS A 23 -8.32 -28.16 -9.67
CA LYS A 23 -9.04 -28.97 -10.66
C LYS A 23 -9.97 -28.07 -11.49
N GLY A 24 -9.79 -28.07 -12.79
CA GLY A 24 -10.61 -27.30 -13.73
C GLY A 24 -10.12 -25.88 -14.01
N VAL A 25 -8.93 -25.50 -13.53
CA VAL A 25 -8.34 -24.19 -13.80
C VAL A 25 -7.18 -24.33 -14.79
N GLU A 26 -7.15 -23.45 -15.78
CA GLU A 26 -6.09 -23.40 -16.79
C GLU A 26 -4.73 -23.11 -16.16
N LYS A 27 -3.71 -23.73 -16.73
CA LYS A 27 -2.34 -23.59 -16.23
C LYS A 27 -1.77 -22.22 -16.59
N GLY A 28 -1.57 -21.37 -15.61
CA GLY A 28 -0.89 -20.09 -15.78
C GLY A 28 -1.75 -18.86 -15.53
N GLU A 29 -3.02 -19.01 -15.17
CA GLU A 29 -3.82 -17.87 -14.72
C GLU A 29 -3.30 -17.33 -13.38
N ILE A 30 -3.10 -16.03 -13.32
CA ILE A 30 -2.71 -15.33 -12.08
C ILE A 30 -3.98 -15.14 -11.26
N GLU A 31 -3.94 -15.60 -10.01
CA GLU A 31 -5.06 -15.46 -9.08
C GLU A 31 -4.82 -14.34 -8.10
N GLN A 32 -3.60 -14.24 -7.57
CA GLN A 32 -3.31 -13.37 -6.45
C GLN A 32 -1.92 -12.76 -6.52
N MET A 33 -1.83 -11.55 -5.99
CA MET A 33 -0.60 -10.82 -5.76
C MET A 33 -0.65 -10.08 -4.43
N THR A 34 0.50 -9.79 -3.84
CA THR A 34 0.61 -9.13 -2.53
C THR A 34 1.25 -7.75 -2.68
N VAL A 35 0.80 -6.80 -1.88
CA VAL A 35 1.38 -5.45 -1.77
C VAL A 35 1.59 -5.12 -0.30
N GLY A 36 2.73 -4.51 0.03
CA GLY A 36 3.06 -4.03 1.38
C GLY A 36 3.68 -2.64 1.36
N VAL A 37 3.52 -1.90 2.45
CA VAL A 37 4.08 -0.54 2.59
C VAL A 37 5.59 -0.55 2.81
N ALA A 38 6.09 -1.61 3.40
CA ALA A 38 7.49 -1.97 3.54
C ALA A 38 7.58 -3.50 3.60
N VAL A 39 8.77 -4.05 3.49
CA VAL A 39 8.97 -5.50 3.48
C VAL A 39 10.11 -5.84 4.42
N ASN A 40 9.85 -6.69 5.42
CA ASN A 40 10.87 -7.16 6.36
C ASN A 40 11.83 -8.17 5.70
N HIS A 41 12.47 -7.72 4.64
CA HIS A 41 13.50 -8.46 3.90
C HIS A 41 14.76 -7.61 3.78
N ASN A 42 15.89 -8.29 3.77
CA ASN A 42 17.17 -7.68 3.47
C ASN A 42 17.27 -7.42 1.96
N TYR A 43 17.53 -6.18 1.55
CA TYR A 43 17.56 -5.84 0.12
C TYR A 43 18.78 -6.43 -0.63
N VAL A 44 19.82 -6.88 0.08
CA VAL A 44 20.98 -7.54 -0.51
C VAL A 44 20.73 -9.03 -0.70
N THR A 45 20.35 -9.75 0.37
CA THR A 45 20.17 -11.20 0.33
C THR A 45 18.78 -11.64 -0.11
N LYS A 46 17.79 -10.75 -0.06
CA LYS A 46 16.36 -11.03 -0.28
C LYS A 46 15.76 -12.01 0.74
N GLU A 47 16.48 -12.28 1.81
CA GLU A 47 16.02 -13.11 2.90
C GLU A 47 15.18 -12.31 3.90
N ILE A 48 14.26 -12.99 4.57
CA ILE A 48 13.44 -12.38 5.61
C ILE A 48 14.31 -11.90 6.78
N THR A 49 14.03 -10.73 7.31
CA THR A 49 14.69 -10.15 8.48
C THR A 49 13.67 -9.40 9.34
N ALA A 50 14.09 -8.93 10.52
CA ALA A 50 13.28 -8.03 11.33
C ALA A 50 13.30 -6.61 10.74
N MET A 51 12.31 -5.77 11.08
CA MET A 51 12.26 -4.37 10.64
C MET A 51 13.39 -3.52 11.23
N ASN A 52 13.99 -3.93 12.36
CA ASN A 52 15.23 -3.34 12.87
C ASN A 52 16.49 -4.10 12.47
N GLY A 53 16.42 -4.92 11.45
CA GLY A 53 17.55 -5.67 10.90
C GLY A 53 18.49 -4.82 10.06
N VAL A 54 19.45 -5.47 9.40
CA VAL A 54 20.41 -4.83 8.50
C VAL A 54 19.85 -4.82 7.08
N ASN A 55 20.04 -3.71 6.37
CA ASN A 55 19.66 -3.55 4.96
C ASN A 55 18.18 -3.89 4.71
N VAL A 56 17.30 -3.42 5.57
CA VAL A 56 15.86 -3.69 5.49
C VAL A 56 15.21 -2.85 4.39
N MET A 57 14.30 -3.46 3.65
CA MET A 57 13.47 -2.77 2.66
C MET A 57 12.39 -1.96 3.37
N GLY A 58 12.75 -0.75 3.82
CA GLY A 58 11.85 0.19 4.48
C GLY A 58 10.83 0.81 3.52
N ARG A 59 10.07 1.78 4.01
CA ARG A 59 9.02 2.48 3.23
C ARG A 59 9.58 3.29 2.08
N SER A 60 10.82 3.78 2.20
CA SER A 60 11.49 4.58 1.16
C SER A 60 12.28 3.74 0.15
N TYR A 61 12.38 2.43 0.36
CA TYR A 61 13.09 1.52 -0.52
C TYR A 61 12.40 1.40 -1.88
N THR A 62 13.20 1.36 -2.94
CA THR A 62 12.81 0.85 -4.26
C THR A 62 14.00 0.10 -4.87
N THR A 63 13.76 -0.66 -5.93
CA THR A 63 14.85 -1.43 -6.56
C THR A 63 15.92 -0.58 -7.25
N ASP A 64 15.59 0.63 -7.61
CA ASP A 64 16.50 1.61 -8.23
C ASP A 64 17.17 2.53 -7.20
N TYR A 65 16.67 2.57 -5.96
CA TYR A 65 17.25 3.38 -4.91
C TYR A 65 17.03 2.74 -3.52
N GLU A 66 18.06 2.13 -3.02
CA GLU A 66 17.97 1.25 -1.84
C GLU A 66 17.78 1.98 -0.51
N ASN A 67 18.20 3.23 -0.41
CA ASN A 67 18.23 3.94 0.88
C ASN A 67 17.94 5.43 0.77
N ARG A 68 16.76 5.81 0.33
CA ARG A 68 16.35 7.24 0.29
C ARG A 68 16.28 7.87 1.65
N TYR A 69 15.97 7.10 2.67
CA TYR A 69 15.89 7.61 4.05
C TYR A 69 17.20 8.24 4.52
N ASP A 70 18.35 7.67 4.17
CA ASP A 70 19.65 8.21 4.54
C ASP A 70 19.98 9.54 3.84
N VAL A 71 19.36 9.83 2.71
CA VAL A 71 19.58 11.05 1.91
C VAL A 71 18.49 12.08 2.15
N GLU A 72 17.23 11.67 2.13
CA GLU A 72 16.05 12.54 2.21
C GLU A 72 15.53 12.68 3.65
N GLY A 73 16.02 11.84 4.58
CA GLY A 73 15.62 11.84 5.98
C GLY A 73 14.20 11.31 6.19
N ALA A 74 13.58 11.75 7.29
CA ALA A 74 12.28 11.25 7.73
C ALA A 74 11.14 11.52 6.72
N GLU A 75 11.27 12.51 5.86
CA GLU A 75 10.26 12.80 4.83
C GLU A 75 10.14 11.66 3.81
N ALA A 76 11.24 10.96 3.49
CA ALA A 76 11.23 9.84 2.56
C ALA A 76 10.21 8.75 2.97
N SER A 77 10.04 8.53 4.27
CA SER A 77 9.09 7.54 4.79
C SER A 77 7.62 7.86 4.47
N LYS A 78 7.30 9.13 4.19
CA LYS A 78 5.92 9.57 3.90
C LYS A 78 5.52 9.36 2.43
N TRP A 79 6.48 9.37 1.53
CA TRP A 79 6.19 9.35 0.09
C TRP A 79 5.67 8.01 -0.42
N GLY A 80 5.85 6.92 0.36
CA GLY A 80 5.33 5.61 0.02
C GLY A 80 5.97 4.99 -1.23
N TYR A 81 7.27 5.19 -1.42
CA TYR A 81 8.02 4.70 -2.58
C TYR A 81 7.88 3.20 -2.78
N GLN A 82 8.12 2.42 -1.72
CA GLN A 82 7.99 0.96 -1.74
C GLN A 82 6.55 0.54 -2.09
N PHE A 83 5.58 1.16 -1.43
CA PHE A 83 4.17 0.86 -1.62
C PHE A 83 3.71 1.17 -3.04
N SER A 84 4.12 2.33 -3.56
CA SER A 84 3.80 2.75 -4.93
C SER A 84 4.43 1.83 -5.95
N GLN A 85 5.71 1.48 -5.81
CA GLN A 85 6.38 0.56 -6.73
C GLN A 85 5.66 -0.80 -6.80
N GLN A 86 5.26 -1.33 -5.65
CA GLN A 86 4.53 -2.59 -5.60
C GLN A 86 3.11 -2.50 -6.18
N PHE A 87 2.41 -1.40 -5.90
CA PHE A 87 1.07 -1.20 -6.42
C PHE A 87 1.04 -0.94 -7.92
N ASP A 88 1.97 -0.16 -8.44
CA ASP A 88 2.06 0.13 -9.88
C ASP A 88 2.27 -1.17 -10.67
N TYR A 89 3.16 -2.05 -10.18
CA TYR A 89 3.31 -3.38 -10.78
C TYR A 89 2.06 -4.25 -10.61
N ALA A 90 1.37 -4.17 -9.48
CA ALA A 90 0.12 -4.89 -9.29
C ALA A 90 -1.00 -4.40 -10.22
N LEU A 91 -1.05 -3.10 -10.51
CA LEU A 91 -1.99 -2.54 -11.50
C LEU A 91 -1.67 -2.99 -12.92
N GLU A 92 -0.38 -3.08 -13.27
CA GLU A 92 0.07 -3.60 -14.57
C GLU A 92 -0.32 -5.07 -14.76
N VAL A 93 -0.08 -5.89 -13.74
CA VAL A 93 -0.44 -7.32 -13.74
C VAL A 93 -1.96 -7.54 -13.66
N SER A 94 -2.65 -6.67 -12.95
CA SER A 94 -4.11 -6.71 -12.76
C SER A 94 -4.66 -8.06 -12.27
N PRO A 95 -4.15 -8.63 -11.17
CA PRO A 95 -4.62 -9.91 -10.68
C PRO A 95 -6.06 -9.83 -10.18
N PRO A 96 -6.87 -10.90 -10.23
CA PRO A 96 -8.22 -10.93 -9.68
C PRO A 96 -8.29 -10.63 -8.18
N VAL A 97 -7.25 -11.02 -7.43
CA VAL A 97 -7.14 -10.77 -5.99
C VAL A 97 -5.84 -10.03 -5.70
N LEU A 98 -5.95 -8.87 -5.11
CA LEU A 98 -4.83 -8.10 -4.60
C LEU A 98 -4.90 -8.06 -3.07
N PHE A 99 -3.91 -8.69 -2.42
CA PHE A 99 -3.83 -8.75 -0.97
C PHE A 99 -2.86 -7.70 -0.44
N VAL A 100 -3.40 -6.68 0.22
CA VAL A 100 -2.59 -5.65 0.88
C VAL A 100 -2.32 -6.09 2.31
N THR A 101 -1.05 -6.30 2.66
CA THR A 101 -0.63 -6.82 3.96
C THR A 101 -0.33 -5.69 4.94
N GLY A 102 -0.41 -6.01 6.25
CA GLY A 102 0.04 -5.12 7.29
C GLY A 102 -0.92 -3.95 7.53
N TRP A 103 -2.20 -4.24 7.87
CA TRP A 103 -3.06 -3.17 8.35
C TRP A 103 -2.51 -2.60 9.66
N ASN A 104 -2.35 -3.45 10.67
CA ASN A 104 -1.63 -3.12 11.88
C ASN A 104 -1.04 -4.37 12.54
N GLU A 105 0.15 -4.24 13.08
CA GLU A 105 0.81 -5.23 13.94
C GLU A 105 1.66 -4.50 15.00
N TRP A 106 1.08 -3.50 15.66
CA TRP A 106 1.75 -2.63 16.62
C TRP A 106 2.49 -3.38 17.74
N HIS A 107 2.09 -4.60 18.04
CA HIS A 107 2.67 -5.47 19.05
C HIS A 107 3.29 -6.74 18.43
N ALA A 108 3.81 -6.62 17.22
CA ALA A 108 4.54 -7.70 16.60
C ALA A 108 5.64 -8.23 17.52
N TRP A 109 5.77 -9.51 17.51
CA TRP A 109 6.59 -10.29 18.41
C TRP A 109 8.05 -9.83 18.45
N ARG A 110 8.52 -9.41 19.61
CA ARG A 110 9.93 -9.14 19.85
C ARG A 110 10.69 -10.44 20.08
N GLN A 111 11.70 -10.68 19.27
CA GLN A 111 12.60 -11.82 19.42
C GLN A 111 13.82 -11.44 20.26
N PRO A 112 14.06 -12.09 21.42
CA PRO A 112 15.19 -11.75 22.29
C PRO A 112 16.55 -12.09 21.68
N THR A 113 16.62 -13.11 20.81
CA THR A 113 17.80 -13.54 20.07
C THR A 113 17.77 -13.07 18.63
N PRO A 114 18.91 -13.05 17.91
CA PRO A 114 18.91 -12.72 16.48
C PRO A 114 17.90 -13.55 15.71
N TRP A 115 17.08 -12.88 14.89
CA TRP A 115 16.04 -13.49 14.09
C TRP A 115 16.06 -12.90 12.67
N GLY A 116 15.73 -13.74 11.68
CA GLY A 116 15.77 -13.38 10.28
C GLY A 116 16.89 -14.11 9.54
N GLY A 117 17.12 -13.73 8.28
CA GLY A 117 18.15 -14.35 7.43
C GLY A 117 19.57 -14.20 7.96
N ALA A 118 20.52 -14.77 7.25
CA ALA A 118 21.92 -14.91 7.66
C ALA A 118 22.62 -13.61 8.11
N ASN A 119 22.12 -12.45 7.68
CA ASN A 119 22.66 -11.14 8.05
C ASN A 119 21.89 -10.45 9.17
N SER A 120 20.94 -11.10 9.78
CA SER A 120 20.19 -10.55 10.91
C SER A 120 20.95 -10.80 12.20
N GLN A 121 21.77 -9.85 12.60
CA GLN A 121 22.56 -9.89 13.84
C GLN A 121 21.91 -9.11 14.99
N VAL A 122 20.61 -8.86 14.90
CA VAL A 122 19.91 -7.96 15.81
C VAL A 122 19.34 -8.74 16.99
N ASN A 123 19.84 -8.45 18.19
CA ASN A 123 19.21 -8.86 19.43
C ASN A 123 17.96 -8.03 19.70
N ASN A 124 16.95 -8.62 20.31
CA ASN A 124 15.65 -7.98 20.52
C ASN A 124 15.02 -7.49 19.19
N ALA A 125 15.03 -8.36 18.21
CA ALA A 125 14.50 -8.08 16.89
C ALA A 125 13.03 -7.68 16.96
N LEU A 126 12.70 -6.55 16.33
CA LEU A 126 11.32 -6.05 16.16
C LEU A 126 10.85 -6.46 14.78
N VAL A 127 9.95 -7.44 14.71
CA VAL A 127 9.63 -8.15 13.48
C VAL A 127 8.97 -7.23 12.47
N ASP A 128 7.92 -6.52 12.86
CA ASP A 128 7.08 -5.76 11.93
C ASP A 128 7.14 -4.24 12.10
N GLN A 129 7.56 -3.76 13.26
CA GLN A 129 7.61 -2.33 13.53
C GLN A 129 8.82 -1.92 14.37
N PHE A 130 9.56 -0.95 13.88
CA PHE A 130 10.70 -0.36 14.59
C PHE A 130 10.68 1.17 14.59
N SER A 131 10.42 1.77 13.45
CA SER A 131 10.35 3.22 13.27
C SER A 131 9.37 3.56 12.14
N ASP A 132 9.13 4.85 11.88
CA ASP A 132 8.30 5.29 10.75
C ASP A 132 8.81 4.75 9.41
N GLU A 133 10.13 4.70 9.20
CA GLU A 133 10.72 4.09 7.99
C GLU A 133 10.61 2.58 8.00
N PHE A 134 10.93 1.96 9.12
CA PHE A 134 11.00 0.52 9.26
C PHE A 134 9.77 0.00 10.01
N SER A 135 8.63 0.05 9.34
CA SER A 135 7.36 -0.51 9.78
C SER A 135 6.51 -0.90 8.58
N ARG A 136 5.66 -1.92 8.76
CA ARG A 136 4.81 -2.46 7.70
C ARG A 136 3.34 -2.07 7.82
N ASP A 137 3.00 -1.24 8.78
CA ASP A 137 1.62 -0.91 9.10
C ASP A 137 1.06 0.19 8.22
N LEU A 138 -0.15 -0.05 7.71
CA LEU A 138 -0.90 0.87 6.86
C LEU A 138 -1.83 1.79 7.65
N GLU A 139 -2.26 1.33 8.85
CA GLU A 139 -3.19 2.05 9.70
C GLU A 139 -2.68 3.45 10.05
N PRO A 140 -3.54 4.48 10.06
CA PRO A 140 -3.17 5.81 10.49
C PRO A 140 -2.53 5.84 11.88
N THR A 141 -1.46 6.62 12.03
CA THR A 141 -0.70 6.72 13.27
C THR A 141 -0.72 8.14 13.84
N LYS A 142 -0.42 8.28 15.13
CA LYS A 142 -0.21 9.60 15.74
C LYS A 142 1.16 10.21 15.45
N GLY A 143 2.08 9.43 14.85
CA GLY A 143 3.42 9.85 14.50
C GLY A 143 3.48 10.73 13.24
N ALA A 144 4.65 10.80 12.63
CA ALA A 144 4.87 11.65 11.46
C ALA A 144 4.11 11.17 10.21
N LEU A 145 3.75 9.90 10.13
CA LEU A 145 3.04 9.33 8.98
C LEU A 145 1.56 9.72 8.95
N GLN A 146 0.94 9.92 10.12
CA GLN A 146 -0.49 10.24 10.22
C GLN A 146 -1.36 9.33 9.36
N ASP A 147 -2.16 9.89 8.47
CA ASP A 147 -3.07 9.18 7.56
C ASP A 147 -2.55 9.09 6.12
N HIS A 148 -1.30 9.43 5.87
CA HIS A 148 -0.69 9.45 4.54
C HIS A 148 -0.87 8.14 3.78
N TYR A 149 -0.52 7.01 4.40
CA TYR A 149 -0.61 5.70 3.77
C TYR A 149 -2.04 5.23 3.56
N TYR A 150 -2.96 5.63 4.43
CA TYR A 150 -4.36 5.34 4.24
C TYR A 150 -4.91 6.00 2.97
N TYR A 151 -4.62 7.27 2.76
CA TYR A 151 -5.06 7.96 1.54
C TYR A 151 -4.34 7.46 0.29
N LEU A 152 -3.06 7.11 0.40
CA LEU A 152 -2.32 6.49 -0.69
C LEU A 152 -2.96 5.14 -1.07
N PHE A 153 -3.30 4.33 -0.07
CA PHE A 153 -4.04 3.07 -0.27
C PHE A 153 -5.41 3.28 -0.92
N VAL A 154 -6.19 4.25 -0.44
CA VAL A 154 -7.50 4.58 -1.03
C VAL A 154 -7.36 4.94 -2.51
N ASN A 155 -6.35 5.75 -2.86
CA ASN A 155 -6.07 6.10 -4.25
C ASN A 155 -5.77 4.87 -5.11
N TYR A 156 -4.89 3.99 -4.64
CA TYR A 156 -4.55 2.78 -5.36
C TYR A 156 -5.70 1.76 -5.42
N ALA A 157 -6.46 1.61 -4.34
CA ALA A 157 -7.63 0.74 -4.32
C ALA A 157 -8.69 1.21 -5.34
N ARG A 158 -8.87 2.52 -5.50
CA ARG A 158 -9.75 3.10 -6.51
C ARG A 158 -9.27 2.81 -7.93
N LYS A 159 -7.99 2.99 -8.20
CA LYS A 159 -7.39 2.63 -9.50
C LYS A 159 -7.59 1.15 -9.81
N TYR A 160 -7.31 0.28 -8.86
CA TYR A 160 -7.45 -1.17 -9.01
C TYR A 160 -8.89 -1.62 -9.25
N LYS A 161 -9.84 -1.02 -8.53
CA LYS A 161 -11.27 -1.34 -8.68
C LYS A 161 -11.93 -0.66 -9.88
N GLY A 162 -11.25 0.22 -10.58
CA GLY A 162 -11.84 1.00 -11.66
C GLY A 162 -12.89 1.99 -11.18
N ALA A 163 -12.70 2.60 -10.01
CA ALA A 163 -13.61 3.62 -9.50
C ALA A 163 -13.72 4.79 -10.47
N SER A 164 -14.92 5.32 -10.62
CA SER A 164 -15.19 6.47 -11.47
C SER A 164 -14.23 7.64 -11.13
N PRO A 165 -13.78 8.40 -12.13
CA PRO A 165 -12.94 9.56 -11.89
C PRO A 165 -13.68 10.55 -10.98
N ILE A 166 -12.92 11.36 -10.26
CA ILE A 166 -13.50 12.47 -9.49
C ILE A 166 -14.23 13.37 -10.49
N PRO A 167 -15.52 13.68 -10.28
CA PRO A 167 -16.24 14.58 -11.15
C PRO A 167 -15.49 15.90 -11.29
N THR A 168 -15.31 16.37 -12.51
CA THR A 168 -14.78 17.72 -12.74
C THR A 168 -15.88 18.74 -12.45
N PRO A 169 -15.54 19.86 -11.80
CA PRO A 169 -16.51 20.95 -11.65
C PRO A 169 -17.06 21.37 -13.01
N GLY A 170 -18.36 21.61 -13.08
CA GLY A 170 -18.99 22.22 -14.23
C GLY A 170 -18.52 23.69 -14.46
N GLU A 171 -19.06 24.35 -15.45
CA GLU A 171 -18.76 25.75 -15.68
C GLU A 171 -19.23 26.63 -14.51
N ASN A 172 -18.55 27.75 -14.31
CA ASN A 172 -18.97 28.74 -13.31
C ASN A 172 -20.32 29.33 -13.66
N VAL A 173 -21.28 29.19 -12.78
CA VAL A 173 -22.63 29.77 -12.93
C VAL A 173 -22.81 30.86 -11.90
N THR A 174 -23.26 32.02 -12.34
CA THR A 174 -23.62 33.14 -11.44
C THR A 174 -25.09 33.01 -11.08
N ILE A 175 -25.38 32.96 -9.79
CA ILE A 175 -26.73 32.87 -9.24
C ILE A 175 -27.14 34.24 -8.66
N ASP A 176 -28.26 34.77 -9.10
CA ASP A 176 -28.87 35.93 -8.48
C ASP A 176 -29.70 35.50 -7.27
N MET A 177 -29.21 35.81 -6.07
CA MET A 177 -29.85 35.43 -4.82
C MET A 177 -31.18 36.10 -4.56
N THR A 178 -31.53 37.12 -5.34
CA THR A 178 -32.83 37.83 -5.26
C THR A 178 -33.86 37.27 -6.24
N ALA A 179 -33.44 36.46 -7.21
CA ALA A 179 -34.30 35.83 -8.19
C ALA A 179 -34.85 34.47 -7.66
N GLY A 180 -35.85 33.94 -8.35
CA GLY A 180 -36.44 32.66 -8.00
C GLY A 180 -35.49 31.46 -8.23
N THR A 181 -35.91 30.29 -7.75
CA THR A 181 -35.11 29.06 -7.78
C THR A 181 -34.94 28.41 -9.15
N ASP A 182 -35.65 28.89 -10.18
CA ASP A 182 -35.61 28.31 -11.53
C ASP A 182 -34.21 28.35 -12.17
N GLN A 183 -33.39 29.34 -11.83
CA GLN A 183 -32.02 29.48 -12.32
C GLN A 183 -31.13 28.30 -11.86
N TRP A 184 -31.46 27.60 -10.74
CA TRP A 184 -30.73 26.44 -10.26
C TRP A 184 -30.91 25.20 -11.14
N LYS A 185 -31.95 25.16 -11.97
CA LYS A 185 -32.20 24.04 -12.89
C LYS A 185 -31.15 23.92 -13.98
N THR A 186 -30.40 24.97 -14.23
CA THR A 186 -29.30 25.00 -15.21
C THR A 186 -27.94 24.65 -14.57
N VAL A 187 -27.87 24.58 -13.26
CA VAL A 187 -26.67 24.24 -12.54
C VAL A 187 -26.55 22.72 -12.52
N GLU A 188 -25.46 22.21 -13.07
CA GLU A 188 -25.18 20.77 -13.00
C GLU A 188 -24.95 20.35 -11.55
N PRO A 189 -25.74 19.41 -11.01
CA PRO A 189 -25.58 18.99 -9.62
C PRO A 189 -24.29 18.22 -9.42
N TYR A 190 -23.49 18.61 -8.44
CA TYR A 190 -22.32 17.87 -8.02
C TYR A 190 -22.71 16.90 -6.91
N TYR A 191 -22.69 15.63 -7.24
CA TYR A 191 -22.94 14.56 -6.26
C TYR A 191 -21.62 14.13 -5.63
N ALA A 192 -21.36 14.55 -4.41
CA ALA A 192 -20.20 14.11 -3.64
C ALA A 192 -20.34 12.70 -3.07
N ALA A 193 -21.56 12.16 -3.06
CA ALA A 193 -21.92 10.89 -2.44
C ALA A 193 -21.75 9.68 -3.37
N TYR A 194 -20.56 9.51 -3.94
CA TYR A 194 -20.23 8.24 -4.60
C TYR A 194 -19.64 7.27 -3.58
N ILE A 195 -19.99 5.99 -3.68
CA ILE A 195 -19.31 4.94 -2.92
C ILE A 195 -17.80 5.06 -3.18
N GLY A 196 -17.04 5.33 -2.14
CA GLY A 196 -15.59 5.58 -2.18
C GLY A 196 -15.17 7.06 -2.34
N ASN A 197 -16.08 8.02 -2.46
CA ASN A 197 -15.80 9.45 -2.48
C ASN A 197 -16.22 10.19 -1.22
N THR A 198 -17.13 9.60 -0.45
CA THR A 198 -17.54 10.14 0.85
C THR A 198 -17.37 9.06 1.90
N PHE A 199 -16.87 9.47 3.04
CA PHE A 199 -17.04 8.72 4.26
C PHE A 199 -18.32 9.23 4.89
N ASP A 200 -19.29 8.36 5.13
CA ASP A 200 -20.35 8.66 6.10
C ASP A 200 -19.63 8.91 7.42
N ARG A 201 -19.62 10.15 7.81
CA ARG A 201 -19.23 10.56 9.15
C ARG A 201 -20.51 10.79 9.90
N ASP A 202 -21.05 9.72 10.44
CA ASP A 202 -22.03 9.83 11.52
C ASP A 202 -21.34 10.22 12.84
#